data_5ad68b31d457f42f394dc55cfc29cd3f
#
_entry.id   5ad68b31d457f42f394dc55cfc29cd3f
#
_cell.length_a   1.000
_cell.length_b   1.000
_cell.length_c   1.000
_cell.angle_alpha   90.00
_cell.angle_beta   90.00
_cell.angle_gamma   90.00
#
_symmetry.space_group_name_H-M   'P 1'
#
loop_
_entity.id
_entity.type
_entity.pdbx_description
1 polymer ?
#
loop_
_entity_poly.entity_id
_entity_poly.type
_entity_poly.pdbx_seq_one_letter_code
_entity_poly.pdbx_strand_id
1 'polypeptide(L)'
;NSRAYQYISTFYFWNYLYKLIKSANDVLKTTTDDSKKEDRGQALGMRAFAYLTLVQMYQHTYAGHENAPAVPIVLETTEPDVLSNNPRASVKEVYDLIEKI
;
A
#
# COMPACT_ATOMS: atom_id res chain seq x y z
N ASN A 1 27.21 4.37 7.23
CA ASN A 1 27.63 3.30 6.36
C ASN A 1 26.54 2.98 5.34
N SER A 2 26.84 2.17 4.33
CA SER A 2 25.88 1.89 3.25
C SER A 2 24.64 1.15 3.73
N ARG A 3 24.76 0.31 4.75
CA ARG A 3 23.61 -0.42 5.32
C ARG A 3 22.64 0.53 6.02
N ALA A 4 23.16 1.48 6.79
CA ALA A 4 22.33 2.49 7.45
C ALA A 4 21.64 3.38 6.42
N TYR A 5 22.36 3.77 5.36
CA TYR A 5 21.80 4.57 4.29
C TYR A 5 20.65 3.84 3.58
N GLN A 6 20.85 2.57 3.26
CA GLN A 6 19.82 1.76 2.62
C GLN A 6 18.57 1.62 3.50
N TYR A 7 18.76 1.42 4.80
CA TYR A 7 17.66 1.32 5.74
C TYR A 7 16.86 2.61 5.79
N ILE A 8 17.54 3.74 5.91
CA ILE A 8 16.90 5.06 5.98
C ILE A 8 16.15 5.36 4.69
N SER A 9 16.77 5.10 3.53
CA SER A 9 16.16 5.33 2.23
C SER A 9 14.90 4.48 2.05
N THR A 10 14.98 3.21 2.45
CA THR A 10 13.84 2.28 2.36
C THR A 10 12.70 2.75 3.25
N PHE A 11 13.02 3.21 4.47
CA PHE A 11 12.04 3.71 5.42
C PHE A 11 11.29 4.93 4.85
N TYR A 12 12.01 5.89 4.28
CA TYR A 12 11.39 7.08 3.69
C TYR A 12 10.54 6.73 2.48
N PHE A 13 11.02 5.81 1.63
CA PHE A 13 10.29 5.39 0.45
C PHE A 13 9.01 4.65 0.83
N TRP A 14 9.09 3.77 1.83
CA TRP A 14 7.94 3.07 2.39
C TRP A 14 6.86 4.06 2.84
N ASN A 15 7.26 5.06 3.62
CA ASN A 15 6.34 6.07 4.11
C ASN A 15 5.75 6.90 2.97
N TYR A 16 6.54 7.21 1.95
CA TYR A 16 6.07 7.92 0.76
C TYR A 16 4.96 7.13 0.06
N LEU A 17 5.15 5.83 -0.09
CA LEU A 17 4.15 4.98 -0.74
C LEU A 17 2.86 4.93 0.05
N TYR A 18 2.93 4.91 1.38
CA TYR A 18 1.72 4.95 2.20
C TYR A 18 1.02 6.32 2.14
N LYS A 19 1.76 7.39 1.94
CA LYS A 19 1.15 8.71 1.67
C LYS A 19 0.40 8.71 0.34
N LEU A 20 0.94 8.05 -0.68
CA LEU A 20 0.24 7.90 -1.95
C LEU A 20 -1.06 7.09 -1.78
N ILE A 21 -1.00 6.03 -1.00
CA ILE A 21 -2.17 5.21 -0.70
C ILE A 21 -3.22 6.04 0.04
N LYS A 22 -2.81 6.84 1.01
CA LYS A 22 -3.73 7.72 1.73
C LYS A 22 -4.39 8.72 0.79
N SER A 23 -3.62 9.34 -0.10
CA SER A 23 -4.15 10.28 -1.09
C SER A 23 -5.16 9.60 -2.00
N ALA A 24 -4.84 8.40 -2.49
CA ALA A 24 -5.75 7.63 -3.34
C ALA A 24 -7.04 7.27 -2.58
N ASN A 25 -6.92 6.85 -1.33
CA ASN A 25 -8.08 6.52 -0.50
C ASN A 25 -8.98 7.73 -0.26
N ASP A 26 -8.37 8.90 -0.05
CA ASP A 26 -9.13 10.14 0.13
C ASP A 26 -9.95 10.48 -1.13
N VAL A 27 -9.36 10.30 -2.31
CA VAL A 27 -10.09 10.47 -3.58
C VAL A 27 -11.22 9.45 -3.69
N LEU A 28 -10.96 8.19 -3.36
CA LEU A 28 -11.96 7.13 -3.47
C LEU A 28 -13.17 7.34 -2.56
N LYS A 29 -12.96 7.99 -1.41
CA LYS A 29 -14.06 8.32 -0.50
C LYS A 29 -15.06 9.31 -1.12
N THR A 30 -14.61 10.16 -2.01
CA THR A 30 -15.40 11.26 -2.58
C THR A 30 -15.82 11.02 -4.03
N THR A 31 -15.39 9.92 -4.66
CA THR A 31 -15.64 9.64 -6.08
C THR A 31 -16.57 8.44 -6.27
N THR A 32 -17.65 8.37 -5.51
CA THR A 32 -18.62 7.28 -5.60
C THR A 32 -19.65 7.50 -6.72
N ASP A 33 -19.65 8.70 -7.30
CA ASP A 33 -20.60 9.11 -8.34
C ASP A 33 -20.07 8.67 -9.73
N ASP A 34 -20.97 8.23 -10.61
CA ASP A 34 -20.63 7.82 -11.98
C ASP A 34 -19.93 8.91 -12.78
N SER A 35 -20.23 10.19 -12.49
CA SER A 35 -19.58 11.31 -13.18
C SER A 35 -18.08 11.43 -12.87
N LYS A 36 -17.60 10.71 -11.87
CA LYS A 36 -16.21 10.76 -11.41
C LYS A 36 -15.46 9.45 -11.65
N LYS A 37 -15.90 8.66 -12.62
CA LYS A 37 -15.26 7.37 -12.93
C LYS A 37 -13.79 7.48 -13.27
N GLU A 38 -13.42 8.54 -14.00
CA GLU A 38 -12.03 8.75 -14.40
C GLU A 38 -11.13 8.99 -13.19
N ASP A 39 -11.56 9.88 -12.29
CA ASP A 39 -10.82 10.17 -11.06
C ASP A 39 -10.72 8.91 -10.20
N ARG A 40 -11.78 8.15 -10.10
CA ARG A 40 -11.80 6.90 -9.35
C ARG A 40 -10.84 5.89 -9.96
N GLY A 41 -10.83 5.77 -11.29
CA GLY A 41 -9.91 4.86 -11.98
C GLY A 41 -8.46 5.22 -11.75
N GLN A 42 -8.13 6.51 -11.78
CA GLN A 42 -6.77 6.98 -11.52
C GLN A 42 -6.35 6.68 -10.08
N ALA A 43 -7.23 6.91 -9.12
CA ALA A 43 -6.94 6.63 -7.71
C ALA A 43 -6.73 5.14 -7.46
N LEU A 44 -7.56 4.28 -8.06
CA LEU A 44 -7.39 2.83 -7.96
C LEU A 44 -6.07 2.39 -8.57
N GLY A 45 -5.71 2.94 -9.72
CA GLY A 45 -4.44 2.62 -10.38
C GLY A 45 -3.24 3.05 -9.56
N MET A 46 -3.29 4.24 -8.96
CA MET A 46 -2.23 4.74 -8.09
C MET A 46 -2.07 3.87 -6.85
N ARG A 47 -3.19 3.47 -6.24
CA ARG A 47 -3.17 2.61 -5.05
C ARG A 47 -2.58 1.25 -5.39
N ALA A 48 -2.97 0.67 -6.53
CA ALA A 48 -2.44 -0.61 -6.97
C ALA A 48 -0.93 -0.53 -7.21
N PHE A 49 -0.48 0.53 -7.88
CA PHE A 49 0.95 0.74 -8.15
C PHE A 49 1.74 0.84 -6.85
N ALA A 50 1.21 1.60 -5.87
CA ALA A 50 1.88 1.77 -4.59
C ALA A 50 1.99 0.44 -3.84
N TYR A 51 0.92 -0.36 -3.81
CA TYR A 51 0.97 -1.66 -3.15
C TYR A 51 1.88 -2.64 -3.87
N LEU A 52 1.88 -2.65 -5.20
CA LEU A 52 2.80 -3.49 -5.96
C LEU A 52 4.25 -3.15 -5.63
N THR A 53 4.57 -1.86 -5.57
CA THR A 53 5.90 -1.38 -5.23
C THR A 53 6.28 -1.79 -3.80
N LEU A 54 5.36 -1.66 -2.86
CA LEU A 54 5.58 -2.08 -1.47
C LEU A 54 5.89 -3.57 -1.37
N VAL A 55 5.12 -4.40 -2.10
CA VAL A 55 5.34 -5.85 -2.10
C VAL A 55 6.69 -6.20 -2.69
N GLN A 56 7.08 -5.55 -3.78
CA GLN A 56 8.39 -5.79 -4.41
C GLN A 56 9.53 -5.39 -3.49
N MET A 57 9.41 -4.25 -2.83
CA MET A 57 10.38 -3.83 -1.82
C MET A 57 10.48 -4.81 -0.66
N TYR A 58 9.31 -5.26 -0.19
CA TYR A 58 9.22 -6.22 0.91
C TYR A 58 9.91 -7.53 0.52
N GLN A 59 9.61 -8.05 -0.66
CA GLN A 59 10.21 -9.30 -1.12
C GLN A 59 11.72 -9.19 -1.25
N HIS A 60 12.21 -8.06 -1.75
CA HIS A 60 13.65 -7.82 -1.89
C HIS A 60 14.33 -7.74 -0.52
N THR A 61 13.69 -7.07 0.44
CA THR A 61 14.26 -6.86 1.78
C THR A 61 14.23 -8.12 2.63
N TYR A 62 13.16 -8.91 2.51
CA TYR A 62 12.91 -10.05 3.39
C TYR A 62 12.95 -11.39 2.68
N ALA A 63 13.62 -11.47 1.53
CA ALA A 63 13.74 -12.73 0.81
C ALA A 63 14.35 -13.82 1.71
N GLY A 64 13.68 -14.96 1.78
CA GLY A 64 14.13 -16.07 2.62
C GLY A 64 13.74 -15.98 4.09
N HIS A 65 13.02 -14.94 4.50
CA HIS A 65 12.58 -14.75 5.88
C HIS A 65 11.08 -15.01 6.01
N GLU A 66 10.72 -16.26 6.27
CA GLU A 66 9.31 -16.68 6.31
C GLU A 66 8.48 -15.99 7.40
N ASN A 67 9.12 -15.62 8.50
CA ASN A 67 8.43 -15.00 9.64
C ASN A 67 8.44 -13.48 9.60
N ALA A 68 8.88 -12.88 8.49
CA ALA A 68 8.90 -11.44 8.37
C ALA A 68 7.47 -10.89 8.34
N PRO A 69 7.24 -9.68 8.89
CA PRO A 69 5.90 -9.09 8.88
C PRO A 69 5.44 -8.77 7.46
N ALA A 70 4.14 -8.92 7.22
CA ALA A 70 3.55 -8.65 5.91
C ALA A 70 3.24 -7.16 5.73
N VAL A 71 2.82 -6.81 4.52
CA VAL A 71 2.45 -5.43 4.16
C VAL A 71 1.05 -5.13 4.71
N PRO A 72 0.88 -4.06 5.52
CA PRO A 72 -0.46 -3.66 5.95
C PRO A 72 -1.30 -3.15 4.78
N ILE A 73 -2.55 -3.59 4.70
CA ILE A 73 -3.50 -3.12 3.69
C ILE A 73 -4.39 -2.05 4.31
N VAL A 74 -4.42 -0.87 3.68
CA VAL A 74 -5.25 0.27 4.08
C VAL A 74 -6.10 0.67 2.89
N LEU A 75 -7.41 0.60 3.04
CA LEU A 75 -8.38 0.95 1.99
C LEU A 75 -9.15 2.19 2.41
N GLU A 76 -9.92 2.77 1.47
CA GLU A 76 -10.77 3.93 1.74
C GLU A 76 -11.84 3.63 2.79
N THR A 77 -12.18 2.35 2.96
CA THR A 77 -13.19 1.90 3.93
C THR A 77 -12.60 1.51 5.28
N THR A 78 -11.27 1.57 5.44
CA THR A 78 -10.62 1.19 6.70
C THR A 78 -10.85 2.28 7.74
N GLU A 79 -11.43 1.92 8.89
CA GLU A 79 -11.68 2.87 9.97
C GLU A 79 -10.38 3.27 10.67
N PRO A 80 -10.25 4.54 11.12
CA PRO A 80 -9.01 5.00 11.75
C PRO A 80 -8.58 4.21 12.97
N ASP A 81 -9.51 3.73 13.78
CA ASP A 81 -9.19 2.93 14.96
C ASP A 81 -8.69 1.53 14.60
N VAL A 82 -9.12 1.01 13.44
CA VAL A 82 -8.64 -0.28 12.92
C VAL A 82 -7.21 -0.14 12.41
N LEU A 83 -6.83 1.05 11.91
CA LEU A 83 -5.50 1.27 11.36
C LEU A 83 -4.38 0.99 12.37
N SER A 84 -4.58 1.35 13.63
CA SER A 84 -3.57 1.12 14.68
C SER A 84 -3.43 -0.36 15.05
N ASN A 85 -4.45 -1.16 14.77
CA ASN A 85 -4.49 -2.59 15.08
C ASN A 85 -4.64 -3.45 13.82
N ASN A 86 -4.48 -2.83 12.65
CA ASN A 86 -4.70 -3.52 11.38
C ASN A 86 -3.72 -4.68 11.23
N PRO A 87 -4.20 -5.94 11.13
CA PRO A 87 -3.31 -7.06 10.92
C PRO A 87 -2.62 -6.93 9.56
N ARG A 88 -1.35 -7.29 9.53
CA ARG A 88 -0.58 -7.21 8.29
C ARG A 88 -1.07 -8.29 7.33
N ALA A 89 -1.29 -7.89 6.09
CA ALA A 89 -1.72 -8.79 5.05
C ALA A 89 -0.54 -9.58 4.50
N SER A 90 -0.81 -10.79 4.03
CA SER A 90 0.20 -11.58 3.34
C SER A 90 0.47 -11.00 1.95
N VAL A 91 1.61 -11.37 1.38
CA VAL A 91 1.96 -10.96 0.01
C VAL A 91 0.87 -11.41 -0.96
N LYS A 92 0.35 -12.64 -0.77
CA LYS A 92 -0.73 -13.16 -1.61
C LYS A 92 -1.97 -12.28 -1.53
N GLU A 93 -2.34 -11.83 -0.34
CA GLU A 93 -3.52 -10.96 -0.16
C GLU A 93 -3.35 -9.62 -0.88
N VAL A 94 -2.13 -9.07 -0.87
CA VAL A 94 -1.85 -7.82 -1.58
C VAL A 94 -1.97 -8.03 -3.08
N TYR A 95 -1.43 -9.12 -3.63
CA TYR A 95 -1.56 -9.43 -5.05
C TYR A 95 -3.02 -9.65 -5.44
N ASP A 96 -3.80 -10.33 -4.60
CA ASP A 96 -5.22 -10.53 -4.84
C ASP A 96 -5.96 -9.19 -4.90
N LEU A 97 -5.61 -8.26 -4.01
CA LEU A 97 -6.18 -6.91 -4.02
C LEU A 97 -5.87 -6.17 -5.32
N ILE A 98 -4.63 -6.25 -5.79
CA ILE A 98 -4.19 -5.59 -7.03
C ILE A 98 -4.96 -6.14 -8.23
N GLU A 99 -5.15 -7.46 -8.29
CA GLU A 99 -5.83 -8.12 -9.41
C GLU A 99 -7.31 -7.73 -9.51
N LYS A 100 -7.92 -7.24 -8.43
CA LYS A 100 -9.32 -6.82 -8.44
C LYS A 100 -9.54 -5.45 -9.08
N ILE A 101 -8.49 -4.76 -9.43
CA ILE A 101 -8.57 -3.47 -10.10
C ILE A 101 -8.69 -3.67 -11.62
#